data_65a443ac7f66e5f1350e961be8943d3d
#
_entry.id   65a443ac7f66e5f1350e961be8943d3d
#
_cell.length_a   1.000
_cell.length_b   1.000
_cell.length_c   1.000
_cell.angle_alpha   90.00
_cell.angle_beta   90.00
_cell.angle_gamma   90.00
#
_symmetry.space_group_name_H-M   'P 1'
#
loop_
_entity.id
_entity.type
_entity.pdbx_description
1 polymer ?
#
loop_
_entity_poly.entity_id
_entity_poly.type
_entity_poly.pdbx_seq_one_letter_code
_entity_poly.pdbx_strand_id
1 'polypeptide(L)'
;MVAKPIVRVVAALVEQNARFLITQRRPEATLPLLWEFPGGRVEHGESDKDALVRELSEEMEIEIEVGDKIFEVTREYERYFIELATYTCRLVRPHIRPIKVHDYRWVSREEFAEYEFPGADQDTVDKLLKGK
;
A
#
# COMPACT_ATOMS: atom_id res chain seq x y z
N MET A 1 6.69 25.92 -19.76
CA MET A 1 6.60 25.36 -18.40
C MET A 1 6.14 23.92 -18.48
N VAL A 2 6.82 23.04 -17.81
CA VAL A 2 6.50 21.61 -17.81
C VAL A 2 5.68 21.27 -16.56
N ALA A 3 4.52 20.65 -16.76
CA ALA A 3 3.69 20.22 -15.65
C ALA A 3 4.35 19.04 -14.94
N LYS A 4 4.16 18.96 -13.63
CA LYS A 4 4.64 17.82 -12.86
C LYS A 4 3.90 16.56 -13.27
N PRO A 5 4.60 15.43 -13.42
CA PRO A 5 3.91 14.18 -13.72
C PRO A 5 3.07 13.71 -12.54
N ILE A 6 2.02 12.97 -12.86
CA ILE A 6 1.17 12.33 -11.86
C ILE A 6 1.49 10.84 -11.86
N VAL A 7 1.86 10.32 -10.71
CA VAL A 7 2.18 8.91 -10.53
C VAL A 7 1.00 8.24 -9.83
N ARG A 8 0.38 7.29 -10.50
CA ARG A 8 -0.74 6.54 -9.93
C ARG A 8 -0.20 5.36 -9.12
N VAL A 9 -0.58 5.29 -7.85
CA VAL A 9 -0.15 4.25 -6.91
C VAL A 9 -1.38 3.64 -6.28
N VAL A 10 -1.35 2.34 -6.07
CA VAL A 10 -2.43 1.61 -5.42
C VAL A 10 -1.90 0.89 -4.20
N ALA A 11 -2.74 0.79 -3.18
CA ALA A 11 -2.39 0.13 -1.93
C ALA A 11 -3.51 -0.81 -1.50
N ALA A 12 -3.14 -1.91 -0.86
CA ALA A 12 -4.06 -2.93 -0.41
C ALA A 12 -4.23 -2.89 1.09
N LEU A 13 -5.47 -2.79 1.56
CA LEU A 13 -5.80 -3.06 2.95
C LEU A 13 -6.21 -4.52 3.04
N VAL A 14 -5.25 -5.37 3.33
CA VAL A 14 -5.50 -6.79 3.50
C VAL A 14 -5.83 -7.02 4.97
N GLU A 15 -7.08 -7.26 5.26
CA GLU A 15 -7.54 -7.45 6.63
C GLU A 15 -7.82 -8.91 6.92
N GLN A 16 -7.36 -9.36 8.08
CA GLN A 16 -7.61 -10.72 8.55
C GLN A 16 -7.61 -10.70 10.08
N ASN A 17 -8.68 -11.18 10.68
CA ASN A 17 -8.82 -11.23 12.15
C ASN A 17 -8.62 -9.86 12.81
N ALA A 18 -9.21 -8.82 12.22
CA ALA A 18 -9.13 -7.43 12.68
C ALA A 18 -7.70 -6.86 12.67
N ARG A 19 -6.81 -7.44 11.87
CA ARG A 19 -5.46 -6.95 11.68
C ARG A 19 -5.20 -6.71 10.21
N PHE A 20 -4.30 -5.78 9.94
CA PHE A 20 -3.96 -5.36 8.59
C PHE A 20 -2.52 -5.73 8.27
N LEU A 21 -2.29 -6.17 7.04
CA LEU A 21 -0.95 -6.50 6.57
C LEU A 21 -0.21 -5.22 6.20
N ILE A 22 0.95 -5.00 6.81
CA ILE A 22 1.86 -3.93 6.41
C ILE A 22 3.21 -4.52 6.07
N THR A 23 3.94 -3.83 5.20
CA THR A 23 5.26 -4.28 4.74
C THR A 23 6.29 -3.20 5.00
N GLN A 24 7.53 -3.62 5.19
CA GLN A 24 8.64 -2.72 5.44
C GLN A 24 9.50 -2.62 4.19
N ARG A 25 9.81 -1.39 3.79
CA ARG A 25 10.65 -1.12 2.63
C ARG A 25 12.07 -1.62 2.89
N ARG A 26 12.71 -2.11 1.83
CA ARG A 26 14.05 -2.65 1.92
C ARG A 26 15.07 -1.55 2.24
N PRO A 27 16.22 -1.93 2.84
CA PRO A 27 17.25 -0.93 3.20
C PRO A 27 17.79 -0.15 2.00
N GLU A 28 17.81 -0.76 0.80
CA GLU A 28 18.33 -0.12 -0.42
C GLU A 28 17.27 0.68 -1.18
N ALA A 29 16.01 0.69 -0.72
CA ALA A 29 14.93 1.43 -1.37
C ALA A 29 14.96 2.91 -0.99
N THR A 30 14.22 3.74 -1.74
CA THR A 30 13.95 5.10 -1.28
C THR A 30 13.07 5.03 -0.03
N LEU A 31 13.25 5.96 0.90
CA LEU A 31 12.58 5.96 2.20
C LEU A 31 12.80 4.59 2.88
N PRO A 32 14.07 4.22 3.11
CA PRO A 32 14.37 2.85 3.55
C PRO A 32 13.80 2.52 4.91
N LEU A 33 13.37 1.28 5.06
CA LEU A 33 12.88 0.70 6.31
C LEU A 33 11.61 1.35 6.87
N LEU A 34 10.95 2.22 6.12
CA LEU A 34 9.63 2.72 6.51
C LEU A 34 8.57 1.67 6.19
N TRP A 35 7.47 1.73 6.90
CA TRP A 35 6.38 0.78 6.72
C TRP A 35 5.34 1.35 5.75
N GLU A 36 4.62 0.47 5.05
CA GLU A 36 3.61 0.87 4.08
C GLU A 36 2.58 -0.23 3.93
N PHE A 37 1.42 0.14 3.40
CA PHE A 37 0.48 -0.87 2.94
C PHE A 37 1.01 -1.42 1.62
N PRO A 38 0.93 -2.74 1.39
CA PRO A 38 1.49 -3.32 0.18
C PRO A 38 0.79 -2.79 -1.08
N GLY A 39 1.55 -2.63 -2.14
CA GLY A 39 1.05 -2.11 -3.41
C GLY A 39 2.18 -1.58 -4.26
N GLY A 40 1.87 -0.68 -5.17
CA GLY A 40 2.88 -0.10 -6.03
C GLY A 40 2.26 0.71 -7.16
N ARG A 41 3.06 1.00 -8.17
CA ARG A 41 2.64 1.83 -9.30
C ARG A 41 1.73 1.06 -10.25
N VAL A 42 0.71 1.76 -10.75
CA VAL A 42 -0.11 1.27 -11.84
C VAL A 42 0.66 1.53 -13.14
N GLU A 43 0.87 0.47 -13.92
CA GLU A 43 1.58 0.57 -15.18
C GLU A 43 0.64 0.99 -16.30
N HIS A 44 1.20 1.50 -17.39
CA HIS A 44 0.42 1.95 -18.53
C HIS A 44 -0.50 0.84 -19.04
N GLY A 45 -1.78 1.15 -19.19
CA GLY A 45 -2.76 0.19 -19.68
C GLY A 45 -3.31 -0.75 -18.63
N GLU A 46 -2.84 -0.64 -17.39
CA GLU A 46 -3.24 -1.51 -16.29
C GLU A 46 -4.33 -0.86 -15.45
N SER A 47 -5.30 -1.64 -14.99
CA SER A 47 -6.28 -1.13 -14.03
C SER A 47 -5.67 -1.13 -12.63
N ASP A 48 -6.29 -0.37 -11.71
CA ASP A 48 -5.88 -0.38 -10.32
C ASP A 48 -5.88 -1.80 -9.73
N LYS A 49 -6.92 -2.55 -10.00
CA LYS A 49 -7.07 -3.90 -9.44
C LYS A 49 -6.02 -4.86 -9.98
N ASP A 50 -5.75 -4.78 -11.28
CA ASP A 50 -4.71 -5.61 -11.89
C ASP A 50 -3.33 -5.26 -11.34
N ALA A 51 -3.08 -3.98 -11.12
CA ALA A 51 -1.83 -3.52 -10.52
C ALA A 51 -1.64 -4.09 -9.12
N LEU A 52 -2.69 -4.09 -8.31
CA LEU A 52 -2.62 -4.65 -6.96
C LEU A 52 -2.32 -6.14 -6.98
N VAL A 53 -3.02 -6.89 -7.83
CA VAL A 53 -2.79 -8.33 -7.94
C VAL A 53 -1.34 -8.60 -8.34
N ARG A 54 -0.85 -7.88 -9.35
CA ARG A 54 0.53 -8.05 -9.84
C ARG A 54 1.55 -7.66 -8.78
N GLU A 55 1.39 -6.49 -8.15
CA GLU A 55 2.36 -5.99 -7.18
C GLU A 55 2.47 -6.92 -5.96
N LEU A 56 1.35 -7.39 -5.44
CA LEU A 56 1.39 -8.25 -4.27
C LEU A 56 1.94 -9.64 -4.60
N SER A 57 1.69 -10.11 -5.81
CA SER A 57 2.31 -11.35 -6.29
C SER A 57 3.83 -11.20 -6.41
N GLU A 58 4.31 -10.07 -6.95
CA GLU A 58 5.74 -9.83 -7.11
C GLU A 58 6.44 -9.64 -5.77
N GLU A 59 5.80 -8.95 -4.84
CA GLU A 59 6.44 -8.60 -3.57
C GLU A 59 6.43 -9.76 -2.58
N MET A 60 5.39 -10.55 -2.54
CA MET A 60 5.20 -11.55 -1.48
C MET A 60 4.65 -12.89 -1.97
N GLU A 61 4.49 -13.09 -3.26
CA GLU A 61 3.90 -14.31 -3.83
C GLU A 61 2.52 -14.63 -3.25
N ILE A 62 1.72 -13.60 -2.96
CA ILE A 62 0.37 -13.82 -2.45
C ILE A 62 -0.66 -13.54 -3.54
N GLU A 63 -1.79 -14.21 -3.40
CA GLU A 63 -2.95 -14.03 -4.27
C GLU A 63 -4.05 -13.35 -3.46
N ILE A 64 -4.63 -12.28 -4.03
CA ILE A 64 -5.66 -11.50 -3.34
C ILE A 64 -6.89 -11.36 -4.22
N GLU A 65 -8.01 -11.13 -3.56
CA GLU A 65 -9.23 -10.62 -4.20
C GLU A 65 -9.35 -9.15 -3.84
N VAL A 66 -9.45 -8.30 -4.86
CA VAL A 66 -9.56 -6.86 -4.65
C VAL A 66 -11.03 -6.49 -4.51
N GLY A 67 -11.36 -5.82 -3.44
CA GLY A 67 -12.72 -5.35 -3.16
C GLY A 67 -12.93 -3.89 -3.55
N ASP A 68 -13.44 -3.11 -2.61
CA ASP A 68 -13.87 -1.73 -2.86
C ASP A 68 -12.73 -0.74 -2.66
N LYS A 69 -12.72 0.31 -3.47
CA LYS A 69 -11.87 1.46 -3.20
C LYS A 69 -12.50 2.24 -2.04
N ILE A 70 -11.73 2.40 -0.97
CA ILE A 70 -12.24 3.06 0.24
C ILE A 70 -11.63 4.42 0.48
N PHE A 71 -10.55 4.74 -0.23
CA PHE A 71 -9.86 6.01 0.00
C PHE A 71 -9.03 6.35 -1.22
N GLU A 72 -8.97 7.64 -1.52
CA GLU A 72 -8.07 8.13 -2.56
C GLU A 72 -7.57 9.50 -2.11
N VAL A 73 -6.27 9.73 -2.26
CA VAL A 73 -5.66 11.00 -1.88
C VAL A 73 -4.60 11.36 -2.93
N THR A 74 -4.47 12.64 -3.20
CA THR A 74 -3.41 13.17 -4.05
C THR A 74 -2.50 14.02 -3.19
N ARG A 75 -1.21 13.73 -3.25
CA ARG A 75 -0.21 14.53 -2.57
C ARG A 75 0.77 15.11 -3.56
N GLU A 76 1.09 16.38 -3.35
CA GLU A 76 2.09 17.06 -4.17
C GLU A 76 3.46 16.93 -3.53
N TYR A 77 4.42 16.48 -4.32
CA TYR A 77 5.84 16.47 -3.95
C TYR A 77 6.57 17.45 -4.86
N GLU A 78 7.83 17.68 -4.59
CA GLU A 78 8.58 18.71 -5.33
C GLU A 78 8.57 18.48 -6.85
N ARG A 79 8.71 17.21 -7.27
CA ARG A 79 8.88 16.86 -8.69
C ARG A 79 7.71 16.15 -9.32
N TYR A 80 6.71 15.75 -8.52
CA TYR A 80 5.59 14.96 -9.03
C TYR A 80 4.43 14.99 -8.04
N PHE A 81 3.27 14.52 -8.51
CA PHE A 81 2.13 14.26 -7.66
C PHE A 81 2.00 12.74 -7.50
N ILE A 82 1.58 12.29 -6.33
CA ILE A 82 1.15 10.91 -6.15
C ILE A 82 -0.36 10.89 -5.96
N GLU A 83 -1.04 10.09 -6.80
CA GLU A 83 -2.43 9.71 -6.59
C GLU A 83 -2.42 8.32 -5.98
N LEU A 84 -2.80 8.22 -4.72
CA LEU A 84 -2.86 6.93 -4.02
C LEU A 84 -4.32 6.51 -3.88
N ALA A 85 -4.66 5.35 -4.42
CA ALA A 85 -5.98 4.74 -4.23
C ALA A 85 -5.82 3.49 -3.39
N THR A 86 -6.62 3.36 -2.35
CA THR A 86 -6.54 2.27 -1.38
C THR A 86 -7.79 1.40 -1.48
N TYR A 87 -7.58 0.11 -1.62
CA TYR A 87 -8.65 -0.88 -1.80
C TYR A 87 -8.64 -1.90 -0.68
N THR A 88 -9.84 -2.31 -0.25
CA THR A 88 -9.94 -3.48 0.62
C THR A 88 -9.58 -4.71 -0.20
N CYS A 89 -8.88 -5.63 0.43
CA CYS A 89 -8.46 -6.87 -0.24
C CYS A 89 -8.59 -8.03 0.71
N ARG A 90 -8.84 -9.20 0.15
CA ARG A 90 -8.91 -10.45 0.90
C ARG A 90 -7.79 -11.36 0.43
N LEU A 91 -7.08 -11.93 1.39
CA LEU A 91 -6.02 -12.90 1.10
C LEU A 91 -6.67 -14.24 0.73
N VAL A 92 -6.33 -14.78 -0.45
CA VAL A 92 -6.91 -16.04 -0.92
C VAL A 92 -6.21 -17.23 -0.28
N ARG A 93 -4.89 -17.13 -0.11
CA ARG A 93 -4.08 -18.21 0.49
C ARG A 93 -3.24 -17.61 1.61
N PRO A 94 -3.02 -18.37 2.71
CA PRO A 94 -2.38 -17.81 3.90
C PRO A 94 -0.85 -17.69 3.84
N HIS A 95 -0.21 -18.18 2.81
CA HIS A 95 1.25 -18.15 2.72
C HIS A 95 1.75 -16.80 2.23
N ILE A 96 2.68 -16.20 2.98
CA ILE A 96 3.33 -14.95 2.62
C ILE A 96 4.84 -15.19 2.57
N ARG A 97 5.47 -14.83 1.46
CA ARG A 97 6.93 -14.95 1.29
C ARG A 97 7.50 -13.56 1.00
N PRO A 98 8.28 -13.00 1.91
CA PRO A 98 8.82 -11.64 1.71
C PRO A 98 9.96 -11.64 0.70
N ILE A 99 9.61 -11.52 -0.58
CA ILE A 99 10.58 -11.58 -1.68
C ILE A 99 11.19 -10.21 -1.96
N LYS A 100 10.35 -9.19 -2.13
CA LYS A 100 10.79 -7.83 -2.44
C LYS A 100 10.43 -6.83 -1.36
N VAL A 101 10.16 -7.31 -0.15
CA VAL A 101 9.97 -6.48 1.03
C VAL A 101 10.96 -6.94 2.09
N HIS A 102 11.35 -6.03 2.99
CA HIS A 102 12.29 -6.35 4.04
C HIS A 102 11.64 -7.21 5.13
N ASP A 103 10.41 -6.87 5.48
CA ASP A 103 9.65 -7.58 6.53
C ASP A 103 8.17 -7.32 6.32
N TYR A 104 7.34 -8.05 7.04
CA TYR A 104 5.90 -7.80 7.06
C TYR A 104 5.36 -8.06 8.46
N ARG A 105 4.22 -7.43 8.76
CA ARG A 105 3.54 -7.57 10.06
C ARG A 105 2.04 -7.53 9.85
N TRP A 106 1.33 -8.20 10.73
CA TRP A 106 -0.11 -8.05 10.88
C TRP A 106 -0.34 -7.17 12.10
N VAL A 107 -0.96 -6.02 11.90
CA VAL A 107 -1.11 -5.02 12.96
C VAL A 107 -2.57 -4.61 13.10
N SER A 108 -2.99 -4.39 14.35
CA SER A 108 -4.31 -3.85 14.63
C SER A 108 -4.30 -2.34 14.41
N ARG A 109 -5.50 -1.73 14.38
CA ARG A 109 -5.61 -0.28 14.23
C ARG A 109 -4.85 0.45 15.34
N GLU A 110 -4.92 -0.06 16.55
CA GLU A 110 -4.25 0.55 17.71
C GLU A 110 -2.74 0.52 17.58
N GLU A 111 -2.21 -0.45 16.87
CA GLU A 111 -0.77 -0.61 16.71
C GLU A 111 -0.17 0.29 15.63
N PHE A 112 -0.99 0.93 14.79
CA PHE A 112 -0.45 1.77 13.71
C PHE A 112 0.47 2.87 14.23
N ALA A 113 0.21 3.39 15.43
CA ALA A 113 1.04 4.45 16.01
C ALA A 113 2.47 4.00 16.32
N GLU A 114 2.72 2.69 16.36
CA GLU A 114 4.05 2.14 16.64
C GLU A 114 4.92 2.05 15.38
N TYR A 115 4.37 2.38 14.22
CA TYR A 115 5.06 2.26 12.94
C TYR A 115 5.12 3.59 12.23
N GLU A 116 6.21 3.81 11.49
CA GLU A 116 6.37 5.05 10.73
C GLU A 116 5.98 4.81 9.27
N PHE A 117 5.01 5.58 8.79
CA PHE A 117 4.50 5.51 7.42
C PHE A 117 4.88 6.76 6.65
N PRO A 118 5.27 6.66 5.36
CA PRO A 118 5.50 7.86 4.57
C PRO A 118 4.18 8.51 4.15
N GLY A 119 4.26 9.78 3.81
CA GLY A 119 3.21 10.70 3.43
C GLY A 119 1.81 10.15 3.15
N ALA A 120 1.60 9.64 1.94
CA ALA A 120 0.26 9.21 1.52
C ALA A 120 -0.24 8.00 2.31
N ASP A 121 0.66 7.11 2.74
CA ASP A 121 0.27 5.98 3.60
C ASP A 121 -0.18 6.47 4.97
N GLN A 122 0.45 7.52 5.50
CA GLN A 122 0.00 8.11 6.76
C GLN A 122 -1.41 8.68 6.61
N ASP A 123 -1.74 9.26 5.45
CA ASP A 123 -3.10 9.73 5.18
C ASP A 123 -4.10 8.58 5.24
N THR A 124 -3.72 7.41 4.74
CA THR A 124 -4.57 6.21 4.80
C THR A 124 -4.79 5.78 6.26
N VAL A 125 -3.72 5.78 7.07
CA VAL A 125 -3.83 5.46 8.49
C VAL A 125 -4.78 6.43 9.18
N ASP A 126 -4.62 7.73 8.92
CA ASP A 126 -5.47 8.75 9.52
C ASP A 126 -6.94 8.52 9.15
N LYS A 127 -7.20 8.17 7.89
CA LYS A 127 -8.56 7.89 7.42
C LYS A 127 -9.15 6.68 8.13
N LEU A 128 -8.37 5.62 8.30
CA LEU A 128 -8.82 4.41 8.98
C LEU A 128 -9.20 4.69 10.43
N LEU A 129 -8.41 5.51 11.11
CA LEU A 129 -8.66 5.83 12.51
C LEU A 129 -9.87 6.75 12.68
N LYS A 130 -10.07 7.68 11.73
CA LYS A 130 -11.21 8.60 11.80
C LYS A 130 -12.53 7.95 11.39
N GLY A 131 -12.48 6.93 10.56
CA GLY A 131 -13.66 6.28 10.03
C GLY A 131 -14.38 5.36 10.99
N LYS A 132 -14.02 5.41 12.24
CA LYS A 132 -14.61 4.57 13.29
C LYS A 132 -15.86 5.21 13.84
#